data_26847c5974f5322d668dd6048140270e
#
_entry.id   26847c5974f5322d668dd6048140270e
#
_cell.length_a   1.000
_cell.length_b   1.000
_cell.length_c   1.000
_cell.angle_alpha   90.00
_cell.angle_beta   90.00
_cell.angle_gamma   90.00
#
_symmetry.space_group_name_H-M   'P 1'
#
loop_
_entity.id
_entity.type
_entity.pdbx_description
1 polymer ?
#
loop_
_entity_poly.entity_id
_entity_poly.type
_entity_poly.pdbx_seq_one_letter_code
_entity_poly.pdbx_strand_id
1 'polypeptide(L)'
;MAKLLIKSGKGQLVLVKSRKYVGLKTQNDDLASLPIKERKYRHLAGFQIVTLPSEKQSPLNAQLDTLRENPLVALGTHVYHTPGSTRPIVPNGEIVVVFSKPLTKSAFAKLLAKYALNIVETRDNNTYILAVSAQSPNPLKVAMALQKLKNISWAEPDFDTTLDNYAFAVPKDNLMSHAWHIQNLGAIPDNTWSIRKGADAKVMDAWRRLDGLGASSITIAVIDNGFDASHPDLKDKIVKPFDLWNQTANLLQGDARFTHGTPCASVALGASNGVGMVGAAPNARFMPLNGTSFELRATEQMFNYCVQNGADIISCSWGTTEQQFGLNPLKEAAIAQAARQGRGGKGCVIVFAAGNENLEYVNYYSTHPDVICVAATTSQDVHADYSNRGPQVWVAAPSNGDWPITAARAWWDAGETDQTGEFKYWMDGKSRGSQYKHFGGTSSATPLVAGICALILTANPNLSAAEVKDVLKVTADKVGDPSAYVNGRSLTLGWGRVNADKAVAEAIRRKSGSGAAPTPATNGVFKASQTTYPSSGFGVQVASFSDANNAAKQANTLELQWKRTSLIYISVDAATQKMIYRVVLGTFGNAAEANTFLAQLKAKNISGLVKDLKTM
;
A
#
# COMPACT_ATOMS: atom_id res chain seq x y z
N MET A 1 40.98 14.87 -17.69
CA MET A 1 40.42 15.09 -16.33
C MET A 1 41.26 14.33 -15.34
N ALA A 2 41.70 14.99 -14.26
CA ALA A 2 42.41 14.29 -13.20
C ALA A 2 41.43 13.31 -12.50
N LYS A 3 41.72 12.02 -12.61
CA LYS A 3 41.03 10.97 -11.87
C LYS A 3 41.67 10.88 -10.49
N LEU A 4 40.86 10.96 -9.44
CA LEU A 4 41.33 10.73 -8.08
C LEU A 4 41.06 9.24 -7.77
N LEU A 5 42.09 8.54 -7.32
CA LEU A 5 42.01 7.14 -6.95
C LEU A 5 42.13 7.03 -5.43
N ILE A 6 41.11 6.54 -4.79
CA ILE A 6 41.03 6.42 -3.32
C ILE A 6 40.76 4.98 -2.98
N LYS A 7 41.45 4.44 -1.97
CA LYS A 7 41.04 3.16 -1.37
C LYS A 7 39.70 3.36 -0.67
N SER A 8 38.72 2.52 -0.99
CA SER A 8 37.39 2.52 -0.38
C SER A 8 36.91 1.09 -0.20
N GLY A 9 36.54 0.72 0.99
CA GLY A 9 36.17 -0.65 1.31
C GLY A 9 37.30 -1.63 0.87
N LYS A 10 36.95 -2.76 0.29
CA LYS A 10 37.91 -3.75 -0.23
C LYS A 10 38.51 -3.42 -1.60
N GLY A 11 38.18 -2.25 -2.16
CA GLY A 11 38.54 -1.88 -3.53
C GLY A 11 39.16 -0.49 -3.68
N GLN A 12 39.08 0.02 -4.90
CA GLN A 12 39.50 1.38 -5.25
C GLN A 12 38.33 2.13 -5.87
N LEU A 13 38.05 3.31 -5.35
CA LEU A 13 37.06 4.24 -5.88
C LEU A 13 37.74 5.24 -6.80
N VAL A 14 37.28 5.31 -8.04
CA VAL A 14 37.74 6.32 -9.01
C VAL A 14 36.74 7.47 -8.99
N LEU A 15 37.20 8.67 -8.63
CA LEU A 15 36.39 9.86 -8.60
C LEU A 15 36.82 10.87 -9.67
N VAL A 16 35.85 11.48 -10.31
CA VAL A 16 36.01 12.55 -11.29
C VAL A 16 35.31 13.79 -10.72
N LYS A 17 36.04 14.92 -10.67
CA LYS A 17 35.46 16.18 -10.20
C LYS A 17 34.35 16.64 -11.16
N SER A 18 33.23 17.04 -10.62
CA SER A 18 32.12 17.63 -11.39
C SER A 18 32.58 18.91 -12.11
N ARG A 19 32.11 19.08 -13.34
CA ARG A 19 32.25 20.33 -14.11
C ARG A 19 31.01 21.20 -14.03
N LYS A 20 29.98 20.74 -13.32
CA LYS A 20 28.64 21.33 -13.33
C LYS A 20 28.16 21.70 -11.94
N TYR A 21 28.54 20.93 -10.91
CA TYR A 21 27.99 21.03 -9.57
C TYR A 21 29.05 21.41 -8.55
N VAL A 22 28.65 22.26 -7.58
CA VAL A 22 29.35 22.53 -6.33
C VAL A 22 28.42 22.35 -5.15
N GLY A 23 28.97 22.09 -3.97
CA GLY A 23 28.21 22.02 -2.72
C GLY A 23 28.46 23.27 -1.88
N LEU A 24 27.41 23.91 -1.38
CA LEU A 24 27.47 25.09 -0.53
C LEU A 24 26.71 24.81 0.79
N LYS A 25 27.33 25.20 1.92
CA LYS A 25 26.64 25.39 3.21
C LYS A 25 26.57 26.90 3.44
N THR A 26 25.38 27.43 3.63
CA THR A 26 25.12 28.82 3.95
C THR A 26 24.63 28.97 5.39
N GLN A 27 24.80 30.17 5.94
CA GLN A 27 24.19 30.54 7.20
C GLN A 27 22.69 30.56 6.98
N ASN A 28 21.81 29.98 7.57
CA ASN A 28 20.33 29.99 7.39
C ASN A 28 19.77 29.32 6.13
N ASP A 29 20.53 28.45 5.46
CA ASP A 29 20.10 27.76 4.23
C ASP A 29 19.64 28.68 3.07
N ASP A 30 19.92 29.96 3.13
CA ASP A 30 19.55 30.95 2.12
C ASP A 30 20.56 31.00 0.98
N LEU A 31 20.09 30.81 -0.25
CA LEU A 31 20.86 30.91 -1.49
C LEU A 31 20.43 32.09 -2.38
N ALA A 32 19.38 32.82 -1.98
CA ALA A 32 18.75 33.81 -2.86
C ALA A 32 19.67 34.94 -3.29
N SER A 33 20.64 35.31 -2.43
CA SER A 33 21.61 36.39 -2.68
C SER A 33 22.93 35.91 -3.31
N LEU A 34 23.05 34.61 -3.61
CA LEU A 34 24.27 34.05 -4.22
C LEU A 34 24.10 33.88 -5.74
N PRO A 35 25.18 34.04 -6.52
CA PRO A 35 25.16 33.88 -7.98
C PRO A 35 25.09 32.40 -8.36
N ILE A 36 23.95 31.77 -8.09
CA ILE A 36 23.65 30.38 -8.48
C ILE A 36 22.65 30.35 -9.62
N LYS A 37 22.76 29.35 -10.49
CA LYS A 37 21.83 29.16 -11.59
C LYS A 37 20.63 28.31 -11.17
N GLU A 38 20.87 27.22 -10.46
CA GLU A 38 19.87 26.25 -10.07
C GLU A 38 20.30 25.46 -8.84
N ARG A 39 19.39 25.20 -7.92
CA ARG A 39 19.61 24.26 -6.83
C ARG A 39 19.13 22.87 -7.28
N LYS A 40 20.05 21.89 -7.32
CA LYS A 40 19.76 20.53 -7.80
C LYS A 40 19.34 19.58 -6.69
N TYR A 41 20.01 19.63 -5.53
CA TYR A 41 19.68 18.82 -4.34
C TYR A 41 19.69 19.70 -3.11
N ARG A 42 18.75 19.48 -2.21
CA ARG A 42 18.56 20.37 -1.06
C ARG A 42 19.55 20.11 0.07
N HIS A 43 19.79 18.83 0.40
CA HIS A 43 20.74 18.42 1.43
C HIS A 43 21.44 17.13 1.01
N LEU A 44 22.75 17.18 0.85
CA LEU A 44 23.60 16.03 0.60
C LEU A 44 24.92 16.27 1.36
N ALA A 45 25.27 15.42 2.33
CA ALA A 45 26.36 15.67 3.28
C ALA A 45 26.24 17.02 4.02
N GLY A 46 25.01 17.52 4.23
CA GLY A 46 24.73 18.84 4.78
C GLY A 46 25.02 20.01 3.84
N PHE A 47 25.26 19.75 2.55
CA PHE A 47 25.44 20.79 1.52
C PHE A 47 24.20 20.89 0.63
N GLN A 48 23.92 22.10 0.17
CA GLN A 48 23.04 22.32 -0.97
C GLN A 48 23.87 22.21 -2.25
N ILE A 49 23.44 21.31 -3.16
CA ILE A 49 24.16 21.09 -4.42
C ILE A 49 23.56 21.99 -5.49
N VAL A 50 24.39 22.87 -6.03
CA VAL A 50 23.98 23.92 -6.97
C VAL A 50 24.76 23.86 -8.26
N THR A 51 24.16 24.40 -9.33
CA THR A 51 24.89 24.78 -10.56
C THR A 51 25.18 26.26 -10.54
N LEU A 52 26.35 26.63 -10.99
CA LEU A 52 26.73 28.03 -11.15
C LEU A 52 26.46 28.51 -12.59
N PRO A 53 26.31 29.81 -12.82
CA PRO A 53 26.19 30.37 -14.16
C PRO A 53 27.37 29.95 -15.04
N SER A 54 27.11 29.61 -16.30
CA SER A 54 28.15 29.25 -17.25
C SER A 54 28.79 30.53 -17.78
N GLU A 55 29.84 31.00 -17.13
CA GLU A 55 30.67 32.07 -17.64
C GLU A 55 31.79 31.46 -18.49
N LYS A 56 31.86 31.85 -19.76
CA LYS A 56 32.90 31.37 -20.68
C LYS A 56 34.34 31.71 -20.20
N GLN A 57 34.48 32.67 -19.31
CA GLN A 57 35.77 33.21 -18.85
C GLN A 57 36.21 32.74 -17.46
N SER A 58 35.30 32.13 -16.63
CA SER A 58 35.68 31.72 -15.28
C SER A 58 35.40 30.21 -15.07
N PRO A 59 36.45 29.39 -14.84
CA PRO A 59 36.29 27.97 -14.58
C PRO A 59 35.56 27.75 -13.23
N LEU A 60 34.79 26.66 -13.12
CA LEU A 60 33.98 26.31 -11.92
C LEU A 60 34.79 26.39 -10.60
N ASN A 61 36.07 26.08 -10.64
CA ASN A 61 36.96 26.20 -9.48
C ASN A 61 37.10 27.64 -8.99
N ALA A 62 37.35 28.59 -9.89
CA ALA A 62 37.49 29.99 -9.53
C ALA A 62 36.19 30.58 -8.99
N GLN A 63 35.05 30.21 -9.60
CA GLN A 63 33.73 30.63 -9.08
C GLN A 63 33.47 30.07 -7.67
N LEU A 64 33.84 28.81 -7.40
CA LEU A 64 33.72 28.23 -6.07
C LEU A 64 34.67 28.93 -5.07
N ASP A 65 35.85 29.28 -5.47
CA ASP A 65 36.79 30.00 -4.61
C ASP A 65 36.25 31.39 -4.25
N THR A 66 35.69 32.13 -5.22
CA THR A 66 34.99 33.41 -4.96
C THR A 66 33.79 33.23 -4.01
N LEU A 67 33.03 32.16 -4.18
CA LEU A 67 31.89 31.85 -3.27
C LEU A 67 32.36 31.54 -1.85
N ARG A 68 33.54 30.95 -1.66
CA ARG A 68 34.12 30.67 -0.33
C ARG A 68 34.51 31.94 0.42
N GLU A 69 34.80 33.03 -0.31
CA GLU A 69 35.09 34.33 0.27
C GLU A 69 33.85 35.14 0.64
N ASN A 70 32.66 34.69 0.20
CA ASN A 70 31.40 35.34 0.51
C ASN A 70 30.98 35.06 1.96
N PRO A 71 30.68 36.08 2.78
CA PRO A 71 30.31 35.91 4.19
C PRO A 71 29.06 35.03 4.43
N LEU A 72 28.18 34.92 3.45
CA LEU A 72 26.98 34.08 3.53
C LEU A 72 27.30 32.59 3.35
N VAL A 73 28.46 32.22 2.83
CA VAL A 73 28.88 30.85 2.58
C VAL A 73 29.76 30.36 3.73
N ALA A 74 29.19 29.54 4.60
CA ALA A 74 29.95 28.95 5.70
C ALA A 74 30.98 27.92 5.21
N LEU A 75 30.65 27.16 4.14
CA LEU A 75 31.54 26.17 3.55
C LEU A 75 31.18 25.90 2.08
N GLY A 76 32.19 25.82 1.21
CA GLY A 76 32.05 25.44 -0.20
C GLY A 76 32.86 24.18 -0.52
N THR A 77 32.29 23.20 -1.19
CA THR A 77 32.96 21.95 -1.56
C THR A 77 32.79 21.57 -3.02
N HIS A 78 33.73 20.78 -3.53
CA HIS A 78 33.57 20.14 -4.83
C HIS A 78 32.68 18.94 -4.78
N VAL A 79 31.87 18.73 -5.82
CA VAL A 79 31.11 17.54 -6.07
C VAL A 79 31.92 16.62 -7.00
N TYR A 80 31.80 15.33 -6.78
CA TYR A 80 32.48 14.28 -7.56
C TYR A 80 31.47 13.33 -8.15
N HIS A 81 31.93 12.50 -9.09
CA HIS A 81 31.17 11.41 -9.71
C HIS A 81 32.10 10.22 -9.97
N THR A 82 31.57 9.02 -10.06
CA THR A 82 32.29 7.91 -10.69
C THR A 82 32.28 8.05 -12.21
N PRO A 83 33.26 7.49 -12.93
CA PRO A 83 33.29 7.54 -14.40
C PRO A 83 32.01 7.01 -15.03
N GLY A 84 31.41 7.77 -15.94
CA GLY A 84 30.14 7.39 -16.57
C GLY A 84 28.87 7.68 -15.78
N SER A 85 28.98 8.06 -14.50
CA SER A 85 27.84 8.43 -13.67
C SER A 85 27.63 9.94 -13.59
N THR A 86 26.37 10.36 -13.48
CA THR A 86 26.00 11.75 -13.18
C THR A 86 25.62 11.93 -11.71
N ARG A 87 25.65 10.85 -10.91
CA ARG A 87 25.29 10.86 -9.49
C ARG A 87 26.33 11.65 -8.69
N PRO A 88 25.91 12.65 -7.90
CA PRO A 88 26.83 13.42 -7.09
C PRO A 88 27.35 12.60 -5.90
N ILE A 89 28.65 12.70 -5.64
CA ILE A 89 29.32 12.18 -4.46
C ILE A 89 29.95 13.39 -3.77
N VAL A 90 29.62 13.62 -2.51
CA VAL A 90 30.01 14.80 -1.76
C VAL A 90 30.73 14.37 -0.49
N PRO A 91 32.01 14.77 -0.29
CA PRO A 91 32.66 14.51 0.99
C PRO A 91 32.06 15.42 2.06
N ASN A 92 31.70 14.83 3.23
CA ASN A 92 31.14 15.59 4.35
C ASN A 92 32.17 16.38 5.16
N GLY A 93 33.47 16.14 4.91
CA GLY A 93 34.59 16.78 5.62
C GLY A 93 35.25 15.85 6.65
N GLU A 94 34.70 14.69 6.91
CA GLU A 94 35.25 13.72 7.84
C GLU A 94 36.12 12.68 7.12
N ILE A 95 37.05 12.10 7.87
CA ILE A 95 37.96 11.03 7.41
C ILE A 95 38.05 9.99 8.50
N VAL A 96 37.71 8.76 8.18
CA VAL A 96 37.96 7.63 9.06
C VAL A 96 39.42 7.20 8.92
N VAL A 97 40.16 7.17 10.03
CA VAL A 97 41.57 6.80 10.06
C VAL A 97 41.80 5.66 11.04
N VAL A 98 42.42 4.58 10.56
CA VAL A 98 42.84 3.45 11.38
C VAL A 98 44.36 3.30 11.33
N PHE A 99 44.97 3.37 12.48
CA PHE A 99 46.44 3.14 12.63
C PHE A 99 46.73 1.66 12.78
N SER A 100 47.86 1.22 12.20
CA SER A 100 48.33 -0.17 12.37
C SER A 100 48.79 -0.47 13.80
N LYS A 101 49.21 0.54 14.56
CA LYS A 101 49.55 0.54 15.97
C LYS A 101 49.23 1.90 16.57
N PRO A 102 48.91 1.97 17.88
CA PRO A 102 48.69 3.25 18.56
C PRO A 102 49.88 4.21 18.38
N LEU A 103 49.54 5.46 18.07
CA LEU A 103 50.54 6.51 18.04
C LEU A 103 50.80 7.06 19.46
N THR A 104 52.02 7.53 19.70
CA THR A 104 52.26 8.36 20.88
C THR A 104 51.51 9.69 20.77
N LYS A 105 51.08 10.27 21.89
CA LYS A 105 50.38 11.57 21.92
C LYS A 105 51.08 12.67 21.11
N SER A 106 52.43 12.74 21.21
CA SER A 106 53.21 13.72 20.48
C SER A 106 53.20 13.48 18.96
N ALA A 107 53.30 12.21 18.50
CA ALA A 107 53.27 11.88 17.08
C ALA A 107 51.87 12.12 16.49
N PHE A 108 50.82 11.84 17.23
CA PHE A 108 49.46 12.08 16.83
C PHE A 108 49.18 13.59 16.73
N ALA A 109 49.57 14.38 17.72
CA ALA A 109 49.45 15.84 17.69
C ALA A 109 50.16 16.47 16.49
N LYS A 110 51.38 15.99 16.17
CA LYS A 110 52.12 16.45 14.97
C LYS A 110 51.38 16.10 13.67
N LEU A 111 50.74 14.92 13.58
CA LEU A 111 49.94 14.54 12.41
C LEU A 111 48.71 15.44 12.25
N LEU A 112 47.97 15.68 13.34
CA LEU A 112 46.82 16.58 13.33
C LEU A 112 47.22 18.00 12.91
N ALA A 113 48.29 18.54 13.47
CA ALA A 113 48.79 19.87 13.13
C ALA A 113 49.22 19.97 11.66
N LYS A 114 49.91 18.92 11.13
CA LYS A 114 50.38 18.89 9.75
C LYS A 114 49.26 19.02 8.72
N TYR A 115 48.12 18.45 8.97
CA TYR A 115 46.99 18.48 8.05
C TYR A 115 45.83 19.35 8.55
N ALA A 116 46.02 20.08 9.63
CA ALA A 116 45.04 20.95 10.28
C ALA A 116 43.71 20.21 10.60
N LEU A 117 43.84 19.02 11.20
CA LEU A 117 42.70 18.13 11.51
C LEU A 117 42.24 18.25 12.95
N ASN A 118 40.95 18.14 13.15
CA ASN A 118 40.32 18.05 14.46
C ASN A 118 39.82 16.61 14.72
N ILE A 119 39.85 16.17 15.98
CA ILE A 119 39.28 14.89 16.38
C ILE A 119 37.77 15.10 16.55
N VAL A 120 36.95 14.37 15.81
CA VAL A 120 35.49 14.29 15.97
C VAL A 120 35.16 13.21 16.97
N GLU A 121 35.72 12.01 16.77
CA GLU A 121 35.44 10.86 17.60
C GLU A 121 36.67 9.95 17.69
N THR A 122 36.87 9.34 18.87
CA THR A 122 37.82 8.27 19.11
C THR A 122 37.05 6.98 19.37
N ARG A 123 37.13 6.02 18.46
CA ARG A 123 36.44 4.73 18.56
C ARG A 123 37.18 3.73 19.45
N ASP A 124 38.50 3.70 19.28
CA ASP A 124 39.40 2.87 20.07
C ASP A 124 40.84 3.47 20.04
N ASN A 125 41.84 2.74 20.57
CA ASN A 125 43.22 3.21 20.61
C ASN A 125 43.87 3.44 19.22
N ASN A 126 43.26 2.92 18.15
CA ASN A 126 43.80 2.96 16.79
C ASN A 126 42.87 3.63 15.78
N THR A 127 41.57 3.82 16.10
CA THR A 127 40.54 4.25 15.15
C THR A 127 39.96 5.61 15.53
N TYR A 128 40.04 6.54 14.60
CA TYR A 128 39.64 7.94 14.80
C TYR A 128 38.77 8.40 13.63
N ILE A 129 37.76 9.21 13.93
CA ILE A 129 37.08 10.08 12.96
C ILE A 129 37.67 11.48 13.11
N LEU A 130 38.31 11.95 12.04
CA LEU A 130 38.99 13.23 11.99
C LEU A 130 38.26 14.15 11.01
N ALA A 131 38.02 15.41 11.38
CA ALA A 131 37.45 16.41 10.49
C ALA A 131 38.53 17.36 9.94
N VAL A 132 38.38 17.74 8.67
CA VAL A 132 39.14 18.82 8.07
C VAL A 132 38.67 20.18 8.60
N SER A 133 39.59 21.12 8.76
CA SER A 133 39.31 22.52 9.09
C SER A 133 39.37 23.41 7.86
N ALA A 134 39.10 24.70 8.00
CA ALA A 134 39.25 25.68 6.91
C ALA A 134 40.69 25.77 6.36
N GLN A 135 41.68 25.46 7.19
CA GLN A 135 43.09 25.45 6.80
C GLN A 135 43.54 24.10 6.21
N SER A 136 42.71 23.07 6.28
CA SER A 136 43.06 21.75 5.76
C SER A 136 43.01 21.72 4.23
N PRO A 137 43.83 20.90 3.59
CA PRO A 137 43.57 20.50 2.22
C PRO A 137 42.19 19.81 2.10
N ASN A 138 41.69 19.70 0.88
CA ASN A 138 40.47 18.95 0.59
C ASN A 138 40.51 17.53 1.23
N PRO A 139 39.43 17.03 1.87
CA PRO A 139 39.42 15.77 2.61
C PRO A 139 39.91 14.57 1.78
N LEU A 140 39.61 14.53 0.47
CA LEU A 140 40.15 13.49 -0.42
C LEU A 140 41.66 13.52 -0.51
N LYS A 141 42.26 14.75 -0.65
CA LYS A 141 43.71 14.91 -0.70
C LYS A 141 44.38 14.49 0.62
N VAL A 142 43.74 14.82 1.75
CA VAL A 142 44.21 14.44 3.07
C VAL A 142 44.16 12.91 3.22
N ALA A 143 43.05 12.27 2.91
CA ALA A 143 42.91 10.82 2.98
C ALA A 143 43.93 10.10 2.10
N MET A 144 44.13 10.57 0.86
CA MET A 144 45.14 10.02 -0.06
C MET A 144 46.57 10.21 0.48
N ALA A 145 46.87 11.29 1.18
CA ALA A 145 48.18 11.52 1.79
C ALA A 145 48.35 10.59 3.01
N LEU A 146 47.32 10.43 3.81
CA LEU A 146 47.32 9.51 4.97
C LEU A 146 47.51 8.06 4.53
N GLN A 147 46.83 7.61 3.46
CA GLN A 147 46.95 6.24 2.91
C GLN A 147 48.40 5.87 2.50
N LYS A 148 49.26 6.84 2.29
CA LYS A 148 50.70 6.62 1.94
C LYS A 148 51.58 6.42 3.16
N LEU A 149 51.09 6.71 4.35
CA LEU A 149 51.89 6.60 5.57
C LEU A 149 51.93 5.14 6.05
N LYS A 150 53.13 4.63 6.37
CA LYS A 150 53.34 3.20 6.76
C LYS A 150 52.63 2.77 8.03
N ASN A 151 52.29 3.70 8.91
CA ASN A 151 51.62 3.46 10.18
C ASN A 151 50.10 3.58 10.11
N ILE A 152 49.55 3.85 8.93
CA ILE A 152 48.13 3.91 8.69
C ILE A 152 47.70 2.67 7.90
N SER A 153 46.84 1.87 8.49
CA SER A 153 46.23 0.71 7.84
C SER A 153 45.04 1.08 6.98
N TRP A 154 44.30 2.14 7.36
CA TRP A 154 43.15 2.65 6.65
C TRP A 154 43.01 4.16 6.79
N ALA A 155 42.66 4.84 5.71
CA ALA A 155 42.22 6.23 5.74
C ALA A 155 41.25 6.45 4.58
N GLU A 156 40.01 6.77 4.88
CA GLU A 156 38.94 6.95 3.89
C GLU A 156 38.14 8.20 4.23
N PRO A 157 37.89 9.11 3.28
CA PRO A 157 36.98 10.21 3.50
C PRO A 157 35.55 9.71 3.53
N ASP A 158 34.74 10.26 4.41
CA ASP A 158 33.34 9.98 4.45
C ASP A 158 32.60 10.76 3.35
N PHE A 159 31.67 10.04 2.69
CA PHE A 159 30.93 10.54 1.55
C PHE A 159 29.44 10.37 1.75
N ASP A 160 28.71 11.32 1.20
CA ASP A 160 27.28 11.17 0.97
C ASP A 160 26.98 11.20 -0.53
N THR A 161 25.91 10.51 -0.91
CA THR A 161 25.43 10.45 -2.30
C THR A 161 23.90 10.31 -2.30
N THR A 162 23.28 10.61 -3.44
CA THR A 162 21.87 10.32 -3.59
C THR A 162 21.64 8.83 -3.46
N LEU A 163 20.81 8.44 -2.52
CA LEU A 163 20.40 7.06 -2.37
C LEU A 163 19.60 6.62 -3.59
N ASP A 164 19.84 5.43 -4.07
CA ASP A 164 18.90 4.73 -4.92
C ASP A 164 17.74 4.32 -4.01
N ASN A 165 16.64 5.00 -4.14
CA ASN A 165 15.40 4.31 -3.95
C ASN A 165 15.40 3.27 -5.07
N TYR A 166 15.60 1.99 -4.74
CA TYR A 166 15.42 0.90 -5.68
C TYR A 166 13.99 1.01 -6.17
N ALA A 167 13.80 1.79 -7.25
CA ALA A 167 12.48 2.08 -7.74
C ALA A 167 11.86 0.75 -8.17
N PHE A 168 10.65 0.50 -7.70
CA PHE A 168 9.82 -0.62 -8.12
C PHE A 168 9.99 -0.86 -9.63
N ALA A 169 10.48 -2.04 -10.00
CA ALA A 169 10.62 -2.43 -11.38
C ALA A 169 9.24 -2.86 -11.89
N VAL A 170 8.71 -2.12 -12.87
CA VAL A 170 7.47 -2.49 -13.56
C VAL A 170 7.63 -3.91 -14.13
N PRO A 171 6.65 -4.80 -13.94
CA PRO A 171 6.65 -6.13 -14.52
C PRO A 171 6.96 -6.10 -16.01
N LYS A 172 7.79 -7.03 -16.47
CA LYS A 172 8.21 -7.14 -17.87
C LYS A 172 7.49 -8.25 -18.62
N ASP A 173 6.42 -8.76 -18.04
CA ASP A 173 5.57 -9.78 -18.62
C ASP A 173 5.00 -9.24 -19.93
N ASN A 174 5.09 -10.03 -20.99
CA ASN A 174 4.88 -9.55 -22.37
C ASN A 174 3.44 -9.11 -22.66
N LEU A 175 2.45 -9.52 -21.83
CA LEU A 175 1.05 -9.08 -21.91
C LEU A 175 0.70 -7.95 -20.92
N MET A 176 1.67 -7.43 -20.19
CA MET A 176 1.42 -6.36 -19.22
C MET A 176 0.77 -5.11 -19.87
N SER A 177 1.13 -4.79 -21.10
CA SER A 177 0.54 -3.68 -21.86
C SER A 177 -0.95 -3.85 -22.17
N HIS A 178 -1.49 -5.06 -22.08
CA HIS A 178 -2.91 -5.38 -22.28
C HIS A 178 -3.69 -5.45 -20.95
N ALA A 179 -3.00 -5.35 -19.82
CA ALA A 179 -3.60 -5.37 -18.49
C ALA A 179 -4.19 -4.00 -18.13
N TRP A 180 -5.14 -3.51 -18.94
CA TRP A 180 -5.76 -2.20 -18.76
C TRP A 180 -6.45 -2.05 -17.41
N HIS A 181 -6.94 -3.12 -16.80
CA HIS A 181 -7.53 -3.13 -15.47
C HIS A 181 -6.53 -2.81 -14.35
N ILE A 182 -5.23 -3.04 -14.59
CA ILE A 182 -4.11 -2.67 -13.70
C ILE A 182 -3.68 -1.23 -13.94
N GLN A 183 -3.52 -0.85 -15.23
CA GLN A 183 -3.20 0.51 -15.65
C GLN A 183 -3.78 0.80 -17.04
N ASN A 184 -4.72 1.74 -17.12
CA ASN A 184 -5.34 2.15 -18.35
C ASN A 184 -4.74 3.46 -18.87
N LEU A 185 -3.94 3.36 -19.92
CA LEU A 185 -3.28 4.50 -20.56
C LEU A 185 -4.11 5.15 -21.68
N GLY A 186 -5.32 4.65 -21.95
CA GLY A 186 -6.23 5.14 -22.99
C GLY A 186 -6.10 4.40 -24.33
N ALA A 187 -5.23 3.40 -24.42
CA ALA A 187 -5.05 2.54 -25.59
C ALA A 187 -4.57 1.17 -25.14
N ILE A 188 -4.89 0.15 -25.93
CA ILE A 188 -4.39 -1.21 -25.82
C ILE A 188 -3.62 -1.52 -27.11
N PRO A 189 -2.44 -2.15 -27.05
CA PRO A 189 -1.71 -2.53 -28.26
C PRO A 189 -2.58 -3.35 -29.23
N ASP A 190 -2.39 -3.12 -30.51
CA ASP A 190 -3.07 -3.83 -31.59
C ASP A 190 -4.60 -3.73 -31.58
N ASN A 191 -5.15 -2.72 -30.89
CA ASN A 191 -6.58 -2.50 -30.80
C ASN A 191 -6.96 -1.06 -31.18
N THR A 192 -8.01 -0.94 -31.97
CA THR A 192 -8.59 0.34 -32.40
C THR A 192 -9.70 0.86 -31.45
N TRP A 193 -10.10 0.07 -30.46
CA TRP A 193 -11.14 0.44 -29.52
C TRP A 193 -10.67 1.58 -28.60
N SER A 194 -11.53 2.57 -28.46
CA SER A 194 -11.31 3.65 -27.50
C SER A 194 -11.63 3.17 -26.10
N ILE A 195 -10.66 3.21 -25.21
CA ILE A 195 -10.85 3.00 -23.76
C ILE A 195 -10.57 4.30 -23.03
N ARG A 196 -11.27 4.53 -21.92
CA ARG A 196 -11.14 5.76 -21.15
C ARG A 196 -9.88 5.74 -20.29
N LYS A 197 -8.91 6.58 -20.62
CA LYS A 197 -7.67 6.70 -19.83
C LYS A 197 -7.98 6.88 -18.34
N GLY A 198 -7.37 6.04 -17.51
CA GLY A 198 -7.54 6.07 -16.06
C GLY A 198 -8.75 5.29 -15.52
N ALA A 199 -9.58 4.68 -16.39
CA ALA A 199 -10.63 3.74 -16.00
C ALA A 199 -10.01 2.38 -15.65
N ASP A 200 -9.28 2.32 -14.54
CA ASP A 200 -8.58 1.15 -14.02
C ASP A 200 -8.60 1.11 -12.49
N ALA A 201 -8.14 0.03 -11.90
CA ALA A 201 -8.12 -0.17 -10.45
C ALA A 201 -6.92 0.48 -9.72
N LYS A 202 -6.05 1.23 -10.42
CA LYS A 202 -4.85 1.90 -9.86
C LYS A 202 -3.86 0.94 -9.20
N VAL A 203 -3.77 -0.28 -9.69
CA VAL A 203 -2.89 -1.32 -9.14
C VAL A 203 -1.42 -0.97 -9.38
N MET A 204 -1.07 -0.47 -10.57
CA MET A 204 0.29 -0.01 -10.87
C MET A 204 0.77 1.08 -9.91
N ASP A 205 -0.10 2.01 -9.54
CA ASP A 205 0.24 3.09 -8.61
C ASP A 205 0.37 2.56 -7.18
N ALA A 206 -0.45 1.57 -6.79
CA ALA A 206 -0.31 0.85 -5.53
C ALA A 206 1.03 0.09 -5.44
N TRP A 207 1.47 -0.56 -6.50
CA TRP A 207 2.78 -1.22 -6.55
C TRP A 207 3.94 -0.23 -6.39
N ARG A 208 3.86 0.93 -7.03
CA ARG A 208 4.85 2.02 -6.86
C ARG A 208 4.88 2.53 -5.43
N ARG A 209 3.72 2.65 -4.79
CA ARG A 209 3.62 3.09 -3.38
C ARG A 209 4.18 2.07 -2.40
N LEU A 210 3.98 0.78 -2.67
CA LEU A 210 4.52 -0.33 -1.86
C LEU A 210 6.01 -0.59 -2.12
N ASP A 211 6.56 -0.02 -3.19
CA ASP A 211 7.86 -0.41 -3.75
C ASP A 211 7.95 -1.93 -3.96
N GLY A 212 6.86 -2.54 -4.48
CA GLY A 212 6.78 -3.98 -4.67
C GLY A 212 5.41 -4.50 -5.11
N LEU A 213 5.37 -5.79 -5.44
CA LEU A 213 4.23 -6.50 -6.04
C LEU A 213 3.34 -7.24 -5.00
N GLY A 214 3.33 -6.80 -3.76
CA GLY A 214 2.68 -7.50 -2.65
C GLY A 214 3.64 -8.40 -1.88
N ALA A 215 3.13 -9.12 -0.89
CA ALA A 215 3.92 -9.95 0.02
C ALA A 215 3.64 -11.45 -0.15
N SER A 216 4.69 -12.26 -0.18
CA SER A 216 4.60 -13.73 -0.20
C SER A 216 4.09 -14.35 1.11
N SER A 217 3.91 -13.55 2.15
CA SER A 217 3.27 -13.97 3.40
C SER A 217 1.74 -13.98 3.30
N ILE A 218 1.16 -13.35 2.28
CA ILE A 218 -0.30 -13.30 2.09
C ILE A 218 -0.75 -14.48 1.21
N THR A 219 -1.80 -15.16 1.64
CA THR A 219 -2.39 -16.30 0.92
C THR A 219 -3.80 -15.95 0.45
N ILE A 220 -4.03 -16.04 -0.87
CA ILE A 220 -5.36 -15.92 -1.46
C ILE A 220 -5.88 -17.32 -1.75
N ALA A 221 -6.94 -17.72 -1.08
CA ALA A 221 -7.72 -18.90 -1.44
C ALA A 221 -8.68 -18.51 -2.57
N VAL A 222 -8.63 -19.22 -3.69
CA VAL A 222 -9.63 -19.11 -4.74
C VAL A 222 -10.44 -20.41 -4.74
N ILE A 223 -11.74 -20.28 -4.49
CA ILE A 223 -12.66 -21.41 -4.53
C ILE A 223 -13.38 -21.33 -5.87
N ASP A 224 -13.21 -22.33 -6.71
CA ASP A 224 -13.80 -22.33 -8.06
C ASP A 224 -13.95 -23.76 -8.61
N ASN A 225 -14.38 -23.91 -9.86
CA ASN A 225 -14.68 -25.19 -10.46
C ASN A 225 -13.44 -26.00 -10.91
N GLY A 226 -12.27 -25.37 -11.08
CA GLY A 226 -11.05 -26.09 -11.48
C GLY A 226 -9.90 -25.16 -11.84
N PHE A 227 -8.67 -25.67 -11.74
CA PHE A 227 -7.46 -24.87 -11.92
C PHE A 227 -6.40 -25.64 -12.69
N ASP A 228 -5.78 -24.98 -13.67
CA ASP A 228 -4.55 -25.46 -14.29
C ASP A 228 -3.36 -25.23 -13.34
N ALA A 229 -3.05 -26.25 -12.56
CA ALA A 229 -1.94 -26.23 -11.62
C ALA A 229 -0.55 -26.22 -12.32
N SER A 230 -0.50 -26.45 -13.62
CA SER A 230 0.72 -26.42 -14.42
C SER A 230 0.97 -25.08 -15.11
N HIS A 231 -0.03 -24.16 -15.07
CA HIS A 231 0.08 -22.86 -15.72
C HIS A 231 1.29 -22.07 -15.21
N PRO A 232 2.15 -21.50 -16.06
CA PRO A 232 3.39 -20.83 -15.66
C PRO A 232 3.17 -19.70 -14.64
N ASP A 233 2.07 -18.96 -14.73
CA ASP A 233 1.78 -17.85 -13.79
C ASP A 233 1.24 -18.31 -12.43
N LEU A 234 0.90 -19.59 -12.26
CA LEU A 234 0.25 -20.10 -11.05
C LEU A 234 1.03 -21.20 -10.32
N LYS A 235 1.71 -22.08 -11.05
CA LYS A 235 2.29 -23.35 -10.55
C LYS A 235 3.21 -23.18 -9.33
N ASP A 236 4.10 -22.19 -9.37
CA ASP A 236 5.14 -21.99 -8.35
C ASP A 236 4.62 -21.27 -7.08
N LYS A 237 3.32 -20.94 -7.05
CA LYS A 237 2.66 -20.19 -5.97
C LYS A 237 1.68 -21.04 -5.18
N ILE A 238 1.41 -22.26 -5.64
CA ILE A 238 0.38 -23.14 -5.07
C ILE A 238 0.79 -23.61 -3.69
N VAL A 239 -0.12 -23.41 -2.73
CA VAL A 239 -0.01 -23.92 -1.36
C VAL A 239 -1.34 -24.56 -0.96
N LYS A 240 -1.28 -25.70 -0.25
CA LYS A 240 -2.48 -26.32 0.29
C LYS A 240 -3.62 -26.49 -0.74
N PRO A 241 -3.35 -27.08 -1.93
CA PRO A 241 -4.41 -27.37 -2.90
C PRO A 241 -5.41 -28.38 -2.32
N PHE A 242 -6.70 -28.25 -2.67
CA PHE A 242 -7.71 -29.19 -2.21
C PHE A 242 -8.88 -29.30 -3.19
N ASP A 243 -9.29 -30.52 -3.46
CA ASP A 243 -10.48 -30.85 -4.21
C ASP A 243 -11.60 -31.30 -3.25
N LEU A 244 -12.61 -30.44 -3.11
CA LEU A 244 -13.75 -30.67 -2.21
C LEU A 244 -14.67 -31.81 -2.69
N TRP A 245 -14.71 -32.07 -4.00
CA TRP A 245 -15.56 -33.15 -4.53
C TRP A 245 -14.94 -34.53 -4.27
N ASN A 246 -13.60 -34.62 -4.46
CA ASN A 246 -12.87 -35.89 -4.34
C ASN A 246 -12.15 -36.03 -2.99
N GLN A 247 -12.21 -35.03 -2.10
CA GLN A 247 -11.59 -35.04 -0.77
C GLN A 247 -10.07 -35.33 -0.83
N THR A 248 -9.37 -34.73 -1.77
CA THR A 248 -7.94 -34.96 -2.03
C THR A 248 -7.20 -33.64 -2.29
N ALA A 249 -5.88 -33.65 -2.10
CA ALA A 249 -5.01 -32.54 -2.50
C ALA A 249 -4.75 -32.47 -4.01
N ASN A 250 -5.18 -33.46 -4.78
CA ASN A 250 -5.02 -33.48 -6.23
C ASN A 250 -6.16 -32.71 -6.88
N LEU A 251 -5.83 -31.60 -7.49
CA LEU A 251 -6.80 -30.78 -8.22
C LEU A 251 -7.30 -31.49 -9.47
N LEU A 252 -8.59 -31.33 -9.76
CA LEU A 252 -9.19 -31.83 -10.99
C LEU A 252 -8.67 -31.06 -12.20
N GLN A 253 -8.13 -31.76 -13.19
CA GLN A 253 -7.55 -31.19 -14.41
C GLN A 253 -8.01 -31.93 -15.65
N GLY A 254 -7.93 -31.26 -16.80
CA GLY A 254 -8.18 -31.89 -18.11
C GLY A 254 -9.65 -31.98 -18.53
N ASP A 255 -10.60 -31.58 -17.71
CA ASP A 255 -12.02 -31.58 -18.04
C ASP A 255 -12.48 -30.20 -18.51
N ALA A 256 -12.98 -30.12 -19.74
CA ALA A 256 -13.42 -28.86 -20.38
C ALA A 256 -14.51 -28.10 -19.61
N ARG A 257 -15.22 -28.75 -18.68
CA ARG A 257 -16.22 -28.13 -17.81
C ARG A 257 -15.60 -27.31 -16.69
N PHE A 258 -14.32 -27.52 -16.36
CA PHE A 258 -13.65 -26.98 -15.17
C PHE A 258 -12.47 -26.09 -15.57
N THR A 259 -12.79 -24.97 -16.22
CA THR A 259 -11.79 -24.03 -16.76
C THR A 259 -11.84 -22.64 -16.13
N HIS A 260 -12.88 -22.35 -15.32
CA HIS A 260 -13.19 -20.99 -14.85
C HIS A 260 -12.27 -20.50 -13.72
N GLY A 261 -11.77 -21.37 -12.86
CA GLY A 261 -10.91 -20.97 -11.74
C GLY A 261 -9.53 -20.47 -12.16
N THR A 262 -8.97 -20.98 -13.27
CA THR A 262 -7.64 -20.56 -13.79
C THR A 262 -7.59 -19.06 -14.08
N PRO A 263 -8.49 -18.49 -14.91
CA PRO A 263 -8.51 -17.05 -15.15
C PRO A 263 -8.80 -16.24 -13.86
N CYS A 264 -9.70 -16.72 -13.01
CA CYS A 264 -9.97 -16.05 -11.72
C CYS A 264 -8.70 -15.94 -10.85
N ALA A 265 -7.96 -17.04 -10.69
CA ALA A 265 -6.72 -17.03 -9.93
C ALA A 265 -5.68 -16.07 -10.55
N SER A 266 -5.54 -16.09 -11.87
CA SER A 266 -4.54 -15.25 -12.55
C SER A 266 -4.79 -13.76 -12.40
N VAL A 267 -6.04 -13.30 -12.46
CA VAL A 267 -6.39 -11.89 -12.24
C VAL A 267 -6.04 -11.44 -10.81
N ALA A 268 -6.25 -12.31 -9.81
CA ALA A 268 -5.90 -11.99 -8.43
C ALA A 268 -4.38 -11.94 -8.21
N LEU A 269 -3.66 -12.95 -8.71
CA LEU A 269 -2.30 -13.22 -8.23
C LEU A 269 -1.33 -13.81 -9.30
N GLY A 270 -1.65 -13.75 -10.59
CA GLY A 270 -0.74 -14.21 -11.65
C GLY A 270 0.68 -13.69 -11.45
N ALA A 271 1.67 -14.58 -11.55
CA ALA A 271 3.06 -14.26 -11.24
C ALA A 271 3.66 -13.23 -12.20
N SER A 272 4.55 -12.38 -11.70
CA SER A 272 5.43 -11.57 -12.55
C SER A 272 6.70 -12.38 -12.84
N ASN A 273 6.71 -13.09 -13.94
CA ASN A 273 7.77 -14.03 -14.33
C ASN A 273 8.40 -13.72 -15.72
N GLY A 274 7.98 -12.62 -16.35
CA GLY A 274 8.42 -12.18 -17.67
C GLY A 274 7.61 -12.80 -18.82
N VAL A 275 6.63 -13.63 -18.53
CA VAL A 275 5.78 -14.31 -19.52
C VAL A 275 4.31 -14.01 -19.21
N GLY A 276 3.52 -13.75 -20.25
CA GLY A 276 2.08 -13.62 -20.13
C GLY A 276 1.62 -12.38 -19.38
N MET A 277 0.70 -12.56 -18.43
CA MET A 277 0.05 -11.49 -17.71
C MET A 277 0.36 -11.53 -16.21
N VAL A 278 0.10 -10.41 -15.54
CA VAL A 278 0.35 -10.23 -14.11
C VAL A 278 -0.97 -10.02 -13.40
N GLY A 279 -1.17 -10.69 -12.27
CA GLY A 279 -2.31 -10.44 -11.38
C GLY A 279 -2.10 -9.21 -10.51
N ALA A 280 -3.15 -8.80 -9.77
CA ALA A 280 -3.08 -7.61 -8.92
C ALA A 280 -2.07 -7.75 -7.74
N ALA A 281 -1.88 -8.97 -7.22
CA ALA A 281 -0.92 -9.25 -6.15
C ALA A 281 0.04 -10.41 -6.55
N PRO A 282 1.00 -10.17 -7.45
CA PRO A 282 1.82 -11.22 -8.05
C PRO A 282 2.65 -12.03 -7.04
N ASN A 283 3.01 -11.47 -5.90
CA ASN A 283 3.80 -12.16 -4.89
C ASN A 283 2.96 -12.97 -3.88
N ALA A 284 1.62 -12.81 -3.87
CA ALA A 284 0.76 -13.57 -2.96
C ALA A 284 0.80 -15.08 -3.27
N ARG A 285 0.63 -15.92 -2.25
CA ARG A 285 0.50 -17.38 -2.40
C ARG A 285 -0.91 -17.75 -2.87
N PHE A 286 -1.00 -18.80 -3.63
CA PHE A 286 -2.22 -19.33 -4.19
C PHE A 286 -2.69 -20.59 -3.47
N MET A 287 -3.89 -20.55 -2.88
CA MET A 287 -4.55 -21.73 -2.31
C MET A 287 -5.76 -22.08 -3.19
N PRO A 288 -5.62 -23.01 -4.16
CA PRO A 288 -6.74 -23.44 -5.01
C PRO A 288 -7.63 -24.44 -4.27
N LEU A 289 -8.93 -24.19 -4.28
CA LEU A 289 -9.95 -25.14 -3.83
C LEU A 289 -10.91 -25.43 -4.98
N ASN A 290 -10.86 -26.66 -5.50
CA ASN A 290 -11.87 -27.15 -6.45
C ASN A 290 -13.15 -27.46 -5.69
N GLY A 291 -14.27 -26.96 -6.19
CA GLY A 291 -15.58 -27.34 -5.67
C GLY A 291 -16.43 -26.14 -5.35
N THR A 292 -17.53 -26.04 -6.07
CA THR A 292 -18.58 -25.04 -5.88
C THR A 292 -19.84 -25.78 -5.46
N SER A 293 -20.43 -25.39 -4.35
CA SER A 293 -21.63 -26.05 -3.84
C SER A 293 -22.46 -25.11 -2.98
N PHE A 294 -23.77 -25.34 -2.98
CA PHE A 294 -24.74 -24.67 -2.11
C PHE A 294 -25.13 -25.50 -0.91
N GLU A 295 -24.62 -26.71 -0.81
CA GLU A 295 -24.90 -27.58 0.34
C GLU A 295 -24.29 -27.02 1.62
N LEU A 296 -24.97 -27.24 2.75
CA LEU A 296 -24.50 -26.75 4.05
C LEU A 296 -23.13 -27.30 4.40
N ARG A 297 -22.92 -28.60 4.32
CA ARG A 297 -21.66 -29.26 4.69
C ARG A 297 -20.51 -28.83 3.78
N ALA A 298 -20.76 -28.68 2.49
CA ALA A 298 -19.76 -28.17 1.55
C ALA A 298 -19.41 -26.70 1.86
N THR A 299 -20.40 -25.87 2.19
CA THR A 299 -20.18 -24.48 2.60
C THR A 299 -19.30 -24.41 3.86
N GLU A 300 -19.64 -25.17 4.89
CA GLU A 300 -18.83 -25.24 6.12
C GLU A 300 -17.42 -25.73 5.82
N GLN A 301 -17.26 -26.76 5.01
CA GLN A 301 -15.96 -27.33 4.65
C GLN A 301 -15.09 -26.32 3.88
N MET A 302 -15.64 -25.60 2.89
CA MET A 302 -14.92 -24.58 2.12
C MET A 302 -14.31 -23.52 3.03
N PHE A 303 -15.12 -22.91 3.88
CA PHE A 303 -14.65 -21.84 4.75
C PHE A 303 -13.71 -22.34 5.86
N ASN A 304 -14.04 -23.49 6.48
CA ASN A 304 -13.20 -24.10 7.51
C ASN A 304 -11.83 -24.50 6.96
N TYR A 305 -11.78 -25.09 5.75
CA TYR A 305 -10.50 -25.42 5.11
C TYR A 305 -9.62 -24.19 4.91
N CYS A 306 -10.17 -23.11 4.39
CA CYS A 306 -9.47 -21.85 4.20
C CYS A 306 -8.88 -21.31 5.52
N VAL A 307 -9.71 -21.29 6.58
CA VAL A 307 -9.29 -20.81 7.91
C VAL A 307 -8.18 -21.67 8.48
N GLN A 308 -8.34 -22.99 8.49
CA GLN A 308 -7.40 -23.95 9.07
C GLN A 308 -6.06 -23.99 8.34
N ASN A 309 -6.05 -23.70 7.04
CA ASN A 309 -4.84 -23.71 6.22
C ASN A 309 -4.24 -22.30 5.99
N GLY A 310 -4.73 -21.29 6.71
CA GLY A 310 -4.10 -19.99 6.77
C GLY A 310 -4.36 -19.09 5.57
N ALA A 311 -5.56 -19.16 4.97
CA ALA A 311 -5.98 -18.18 3.99
C ALA A 311 -6.16 -16.79 4.64
N ASP A 312 -5.65 -15.76 3.98
CA ASP A 312 -5.89 -14.36 4.36
C ASP A 312 -7.13 -13.81 3.65
N ILE A 313 -7.28 -14.18 2.39
CA ILE A 313 -8.38 -13.76 1.52
C ILE A 313 -9.03 -15.00 0.91
N ILE A 314 -10.35 -14.97 0.77
CA ILE A 314 -11.17 -16.00 0.11
C ILE A 314 -11.88 -15.31 -1.06
N SER A 315 -11.60 -15.73 -2.29
CA SER A 315 -12.17 -15.20 -3.53
C SER A 315 -13.08 -16.23 -4.18
N CYS A 316 -14.33 -15.84 -4.44
CA CYS A 316 -15.38 -16.71 -5.00
C CYS A 316 -16.09 -16.00 -6.15
N SER A 317 -15.84 -16.47 -7.38
CA SER A 317 -16.43 -15.92 -8.60
C SER A 317 -17.61 -16.75 -9.13
N TRP A 318 -18.37 -17.32 -8.24
CA TRP A 318 -19.49 -18.21 -8.54
C TRP A 318 -20.64 -17.99 -7.56
N GLY A 319 -21.80 -18.58 -7.85
CA GLY A 319 -22.96 -18.51 -6.98
C GLY A 319 -24.25 -18.75 -7.73
N THR A 320 -25.35 -18.38 -7.13
CA THR A 320 -26.67 -18.33 -7.78
C THR A 320 -27.37 -17.02 -7.46
N THR A 321 -28.14 -16.55 -8.40
CA THR A 321 -29.02 -15.40 -8.27
C THR A 321 -30.49 -15.83 -8.13
N GLU A 322 -30.75 -17.07 -7.77
CA GLU A 322 -32.10 -17.53 -7.42
C GLU A 322 -32.58 -16.78 -6.17
N GLN A 323 -33.48 -15.83 -6.36
CA GLN A 323 -33.91 -14.86 -5.34
C GLN A 323 -34.62 -15.54 -4.14
N GLN A 324 -35.18 -16.70 -4.34
CA GLN A 324 -35.88 -17.42 -3.28
C GLN A 324 -34.95 -18.14 -2.30
N PHE A 325 -33.68 -18.27 -2.66
CA PHE A 325 -32.69 -18.85 -1.77
C PHE A 325 -32.16 -17.77 -0.81
N GLY A 326 -32.33 -18.03 0.48
CA GLY A 326 -31.70 -17.25 1.55
C GLY A 326 -30.62 -18.05 2.27
N LEU A 327 -29.60 -17.38 2.78
CA LEU A 327 -28.62 -18.01 3.65
C LEU A 327 -29.33 -18.54 4.91
N ASN A 328 -29.18 -19.83 5.18
CA ASN A 328 -29.66 -20.38 6.45
C ASN A 328 -28.68 -20.01 7.58
N PRO A 329 -29.15 -20.05 8.87
CA PRO A 329 -28.32 -19.61 10.00
C PRO A 329 -26.96 -20.33 10.13
N LEU A 330 -26.86 -21.59 9.71
CA LEU A 330 -25.61 -22.35 9.81
C LEU A 330 -24.60 -21.91 8.73
N LYS A 331 -25.05 -21.62 7.52
CA LYS A 331 -24.19 -21.05 6.47
C LYS A 331 -23.74 -19.64 6.81
N GLU A 332 -24.65 -18.81 7.34
CA GLU A 332 -24.30 -17.50 7.88
C GLU A 332 -23.22 -17.61 8.97
N ALA A 333 -23.38 -18.56 9.89
CA ALA A 333 -22.42 -18.81 10.95
C ALA A 333 -21.04 -19.23 10.42
N ALA A 334 -20.99 -20.10 9.39
CA ALA A 334 -19.74 -20.55 8.78
C ALA A 334 -18.99 -19.38 8.10
N ILE A 335 -19.71 -18.54 7.36
CA ILE A 335 -19.13 -17.32 6.75
C ILE A 335 -18.65 -16.34 7.83
N ALA A 336 -19.49 -16.07 8.83
CA ALA A 336 -19.15 -15.17 9.94
C ALA A 336 -17.95 -15.67 10.74
N GLN A 337 -17.84 -16.98 10.96
CA GLN A 337 -16.68 -17.60 11.62
C GLN A 337 -15.40 -17.34 10.82
N ALA A 338 -15.41 -17.61 9.51
CA ALA A 338 -14.25 -17.34 8.66
C ALA A 338 -13.87 -15.85 8.66
N ALA A 339 -14.85 -14.96 8.52
CA ALA A 339 -14.67 -13.51 8.48
C ALA A 339 -14.21 -12.89 9.82
N ARG A 340 -14.32 -13.59 10.95
CA ARG A 340 -13.99 -13.05 12.28
C ARG A 340 -12.89 -13.81 13.00
N GLN A 341 -12.80 -15.14 12.79
CA GLN A 341 -11.85 -15.99 13.52
C GLN A 341 -10.61 -16.39 12.69
N GLY A 342 -10.69 -16.33 11.37
CA GLY A 342 -9.53 -16.55 10.50
C GLY A 342 -8.39 -15.58 10.82
N ARG A 343 -7.19 -15.85 10.31
CA ARG A 343 -6.01 -14.99 10.50
C ARG A 343 -5.70 -14.67 11.97
N GLY A 344 -5.87 -15.63 12.87
CA GLY A 344 -5.62 -15.44 14.31
C GLY A 344 -6.57 -14.43 14.96
N GLY A 345 -7.83 -14.42 14.58
CA GLY A 345 -8.87 -13.54 15.11
C GLY A 345 -9.07 -12.22 14.35
N LYS A 346 -8.29 -11.96 13.29
CA LYS A 346 -8.46 -10.78 12.42
C LYS A 346 -9.51 -11.01 11.32
N GLY A 347 -9.88 -12.26 11.06
CA GLY A 347 -10.81 -12.68 10.02
C GLY A 347 -10.19 -12.79 8.63
N CYS A 348 -10.66 -13.75 7.84
CA CYS A 348 -10.39 -13.82 6.41
C CYS A 348 -11.24 -12.78 5.66
N VAL A 349 -10.63 -12.08 4.72
CA VAL A 349 -11.37 -11.18 3.82
C VAL A 349 -12.11 -12.02 2.79
N ILE A 350 -13.43 -11.95 2.73
CA ILE A 350 -14.26 -12.76 1.85
C ILE A 350 -14.84 -11.90 0.73
N VAL A 351 -14.59 -12.28 -0.52
CA VAL A 351 -14.99 -11.53 -1.72
C VAL A 351 -15.82 -12.43 -2.63
N PHE A 352 -17.02 -11.98 -3.01
CA PHE A 352 -17.91 -12.69 -3.93
C PHE A 352 -18.40 -11.81 -5.07
N ALA A 353 -18.62 -12.44 -6.22
CA ALA A 353 -19.21 -11.82 -7.39
C ALA A 353 -20.68 -11.43 -7.15
N ALA A 354 -21.11 -10.30 -7.71
CA ALA A 354 -22.51 -9.88 -7.62
C ALA A 354 -23.45 -10.73 -8.49
N GLY A 355 -22.95 -11.30 -9.60
CA GLY A 355 -23.71 -12.02 -10.62
C GLY A 355 -23.77 -11.25 -11.94
N ASN A 356 -24.21 -11.91 -13.03
CA ASN A 356 -24.06 -11.42 -14.41
C ASN A 356 -25.40 -11.38 -15.19
N GLU A 357 -26.52 -11.36 -14.51
CA GLU A 357 -27.84 -11.52 -15.11
C GLU A 357 -28.61 -10.18 -15.25
N ASN A 358 -27.95 -9.05 -14.96
CA ASN A 358 -28.56 -7.71 -14.95
C ASN A 358 -29.77 -7.59 -13.99
N LEU A 359 -29.70 -8.27 -12.86
CA LEU A 359 -30.80 -8.32 -11.88
C LEU A 359 -30.64 -7.27 -10.78
N GLU A 360 -31.76 -6.91 -10.13
CA GLU A 360 -31.80 -5.99 -8.98
C GLU A 360 -31.53 -6.67 -7.64
N TYR A 361 -30.92 -7.81 -7.66
CA TYR A 361 -30.44 -8.56 -6.51
C TYR A 361 -29.15 -9.30 -6.85
N VAL A 362 -28.38 -9.59 -5.82
CA VAL A 362 -27.02 -10.13 -5.97
C VAL A 362 -26.98 -11.62 -5.69
N ASN A 363 -25.84 -12.23 -6.04
CA ASN A 363 -25.50 -13.60 -5.70
C ASN A 363 -25.81 -13.93 -4.23
N TYR A 364 -26.35 -15.10 -4.02
CA TYR A 364 -26.73 -15.69 -2.74
C TYR A 364 -25.74 -15.48 -1.59
N TYR A 365 -24.44 -15.79 -1.78
CA TYR A 365 -23.42 -15.59 -0.77
C TYR A 365 -23.04 -14.11 -0.55
N SER A 366 -23.21 -13.29 -1.57
CA SER A 366 -22.96 -11.84 -1.52
C SER A 366 -23.94 -11.09 -0.63
N THR A 367 -25.04 -11.71 -0.21
CA THR A 367 -26.01 -11.12 0.72
C THR A 367 -25.49 -11.05 2.16
N HIS A 368 -24.47 -11.84 2.53
CA HIS A 368 -23.92 -11.86 3.88
C HIS A 368 -23.20 -10.56 4.22
N PRO A 369 -23.44 -9.93 5.39
CA PRO A 369 -22.89 -8.62 5.73
C PRO A 369 -21.36 -8.57 5.87
N ASP A 370 -20.71 -9.68 6.17
CA ASP A 370 -19.24 -9.75 6.28
C ASP A 370 -18.56 -10.03 4.92
N VAL A 371 -19.33 -10.26 3.85
CA VAL A 371 -18.83 -10.50 2.49
C VAL A 371 -18.68 -9.16 1.73
N ILE A 372 -17.65 -9.03 0.92
CA ILE A 372 -17.46 -7.96 -0.04
C ILE A 372 -18.11 -8.40 -1.35
N CYS A 373 -19.29 -7.86 -1.65
CA CYS A 373 -19.97 -8.07 -2.92
C CYS A 373 -19.39 -7.15 -3.99
N VAL A 374 -18.96 -7.71 -5.12
CA VAL A 374 -18.24 -6.98 -6.19
C VAL A 374 -19.08 -6.94 -7.45
N ALA A 375 -19.43 -5.73 -7.90
CA ALA A 375 -19.99 -5.44 -9.21
C ALA A 375 -18.89 -5.17 -10.25
N ALA A 376 -19.27 -5.11 -11.52
CA ALA A 376 -18.34 -4.88 -12.63
C ALA A 376 -18.46 -3.46 -13.21
N THR A 377 -17.31 -2.85 -13.57
CA THR A 377 -17.24 -1.64 -14.42
C THR A 377 -16.58 -1.96 -15.74
N THR A 378 -16.95 -1.20 -16.78
CA THR A 378 -16.36 -1.29 -18.12
C THR A 378 -15.07 -0.49 -18.23
N SER A 379 -14.38 -0.61 -19.37
CA SER A 379 -13.23 0.21 -19.73
C SER A 379 -13.55 1.70 -19.94
N GLN A 380 -14.83 2.08 -19.92
CA GLN A 380 -15.32 3.46 -19.97
C GLN A 380 -15.67 4.03 -18.59
N ASP A 381 -15.42 3.28 -17.51
CA ASP A 381 -15.70 3.70 -16.13
C ASP A 381 -17.20 3.83 -15.79
N VAL A 382 -18.01 3.00 -16.44
CA VAL A 382 -19.44 2.88 -16.18
C VAL A 382 -19.78 1.49 -15.67
N HIS A 383 -20.98 1.32 -15.09
CA HIS A 383 -21.48 0.01 -14.68
C HIS A 383 -21.60 -0.92 -15.90
N ALA A 384 -21.14 -2.14 -15.81
CA ALA A 384 -21.31 -3.11 -16.88
C ALA A 384 -22.75 -3.63 -16.91
N ASP A 385 -23.40 -3.60 -18.06
CA ASP A 385 -24.85 -3.86 -18.22
C ASP A 385 -25.29 -5.22 -17.67
N TYR A 386 -24.45 -6.23 -17.77
CA TYR A 386 -24.74 -7.56 -17.23
C TYR A 386 -24.66 -7.63 -15.70
N SER A 387 -23.90 -6.72 -15.06
CA SER A 387 -23.61 -6.85 -13.64
C SER A 387 -24.85 -6.64 -12.78
N ASN A 388 -25.09 -7.57 -11.86
CA ASN A 388 -26.17 -7.44 -10.90
C ASN A 388 -25.96 -6.25 -9.97
N ARG A 389 -27.05 -5.69 -9.46
CA ARG A 389 -27.11 -4.49 -8.63
C ARG A 389 -27.99 -4.71 -7.38
N GLY A 390 -27.76 -3.90 -6.38
CA GLY A 390 -28.55 -3.95 -5.17
C GLY A 390 -27.85 -3.35 -3.96
N PRO A 391 -28.55 -3.29 -2.81
CA PRO A 391 -28.01 -2.69 -1.59
C PRO A 391 -26.82 -3.47 -0.98
N GLN A 392 -26.53 -4.67 -1.42
CA GLN A 392 -25.40 -5.47 -0.94
C GLN A 392 -24.10 -5.19 -1.71
N VAL A 393 -24.18 -4.63 -2.93
CA VAL A 393 -22.98 -4.28 -3.70
C VAL A 393 -22.08 -3.37 -2.85
N TRP A 394 -20.86 -3.83 -2.56
CA TRP A 394 -19.94 -3.07 -1.72
C TRP A 394 -19.06 -2.14 -2.54
N VAL A 395 -18.41 -2.67 -3.56
CA VAL A 395 -17.57 -1.93 -4.51
C VAL A 395 -17.75 -2.51 -5.92
N ALA A 396 -17.27 -1.78 -6.91
CA ALA A 396 -17.15 -2.26 -8.26
C ALA A 396 -15.68 -2.32 -8.68
N ALA A 397 -15.36 -3.16 -9.67
CA ALA A 397 -14.01 -3.25 -10.21
C ALA A 397 -14.02 -3.42 -11.75
N PRO A 398 -12.94 -3.01 -12.44
CA PRO A 398 -12.78 -3.22 -13.87
C PRO A 398 -13.00 -4.66 -14.31
N SER A 399 -13.78 -4.82 -15.36
CA SER A 399 -14.08 -6.10 -16.01
C SER A 399 -14.36 -5.85 -17.51
N ASN A 400 -15.10 -6.73 -18.15
CA ASN A 400 -15.56 -6.50 -19.52
C ASN A 400 -16.90 -5.73 -19.58
N GLY A 401 -17.30 -5.41 -20.77
CA GLY A 401 -18.51 -4.66 -21.12
C GLY A 401 -18.27 -4.00 -22.46
N ASP A 402 -17.11 -3.33 -22.56
CA ASP A 402 -16.58 -2.81 -23.83
C ASP A 402 -15.36 -3.65 -24.26
N TRP A 403 -14.32 -3.69 -23.41
CA TRP A 403 -13.10 -4.47 -23.69
C TRP A 403 -12.81 -5.44 -22.53
N PRO A 404 -12.57 -6.74 -22.82
CA PRO A 404 -12.34 -7.75 -21.80
C PRO A 404 -10.99 -7.60 -21.11
N ILE A 405 -10.85 -8.27 -19.96
CA ILE A 405 -9.57 -8.45 -19.27
C ILE A 405 -8.82 -9.62 -19.89
N THR A 406 -7.51 -9.52 -20.01
CA THR A 406 -6.64 -10.64 -20.37
C THR A 406 -6.31 -11.45 -19.14
N ALA A 407 -6.50 -12.77 -19.18
CA ALA A 407 -6.30 -13.70 -18.07
C ALA A 407 -5.66 -15.02 -18.53
N ALA A 408 -5.13 -15.79 -17.57
CA ALA A 408 -4.64 -17.13 -17.85
C ALA A 408 -5.75 -18.06 -18.32
N ARG A 409 -5.39 -19.08 -19.10
CA ARG A 409 -6.28 -20.08 -19.67
C ARG A 409 -5.79 -21.47 -19.30
N ALA A 410 -6.69 -22.33 -18.83
CA ALA A 410 -6.34 -23.72 -18.62
C ALA A 410 -6.00 -24.39 -19.97
N TRP A 411 -4.97 -25.23 -20.02
CA TRP A 411 -4.52 -25.86 -21.26
C TRP A 411 -5.61 -26.75 -21.91
N TRP A 412 -6.59 -27.22 -21.16
CA TRP A 412 -7.74 -28.00 -21.66
C TRP A 412 -8.96 -27.16 -22.01
N ASP A 413 -8.94 -25.86 -21.77
CA ASP A 413 -9.99 -24.96 -22.21
C ASP A 413 -10.02 -24.91 -23.75
N ALA A 414 -11.12 -25.36 -24.35
CA ALA A 414 -11.25 -25.42 -25.80
C ALA A 414 -11.25 -24.03 -26.50
N GLY A 415 -11.45 -22.97 -25.69
CA GLY A 415 -11.65 -21.64 -26.20
C GLY A 415 -13.05 -21.44 -26.76
N GLU A 416 -13.38 -20.18 -27.04
CA GLU A 416 -14.57 -19.86 -27.80
C GLU A 416 -14.30 -20.08 -29.30
N THR A 417 -15.24 -20.70 -30.00
CA THR A 417 -15.19 -20.77 -31.44
C THR A 417 -15.41 -19.38 -31.99
N ASP A 418 -14.56 -19.02 -32.92
CA ASP A 418 -14.53 -17.72 -33.57
C ASP A 418 -15.78 -17.46 -34.41
N GLN A 419 -16.86 -17.03 -33.80
CA GLN A 419 -18.09 -16.72 -34.53
C GLN A 419 -18.33 -15.24 -34.79
N THR A 420 -17.66 -14.35 -34.03
CA THR A 420 -17.93 -12.91 -34.07
C THR A 420 -16.72 -12.03 -34.40
N GLY A 421 -15.54 -12.54 -34.41
CA GLY A 421 -14.32 -11.83 -34.82
C GLY A 421 -13.66 -10.90 -33.83
N GLU A 422 -14.37 -10.29 -32.87
CA GLU A 422 -13.83 -9.19 -32.10
C GLU A 422 -13.34 -9.54 -30.69
N PHE A 423 -13.87 -10.60 -30.08
CA PHE A 423 -13.55 -11.00 -28.70
C PHE A 423 -12.88 -12.36 -28.62
N LYS A 424 -11.88 -12.55 -29.45
CA LYS A 424 -11.11 -13.79 -29.48
C LYS A 424 -10.18 -13.87 -28.29
N TYR A 425 -9.82 -15.09 -27.95
CA TYR A 425 -8.65 -15.31 -27.15
C TYR A 425 -7.45 -14.64 -27.79
N TRP A 426 -6.70 -14.01 -26.95
CA TRP A 426 -5.58 -13.25 -27.36
C TRP A 426 -4.49 -14.14 -27.95
N MET A 427 -3.72 -13.61 -28.83
CA MET A 427 -2.75 -14.33 -29.67
C MET A 427 -3.48 -15.19 -30.71
N ASP A 428 -3.35 -16.44 -30.68
CA ASP A 428 -4.02 -17.41 -31.56
C ASP A 428 -5.19 -18.12 -30.86
N GLY A 429 -5.86 -17.45 -29.96
CA GLY A 429 -6.91 -17.97 -29.04
C GLY A 429 -7.86 -19.03 -29.59
N LYS A 430 -7.69 -19.40 -30.85
CA LYS A 430 -8.35 -20.51 -31.54
C LYS A 430 -7.72 -21.85 -31.23
N SER A 431 -6.47 -21.89 -30.74
CA SER A 431 -5.78 -23.16 -30.54
C SER A 431 -5.97 -23.64 -29.09
N ARG A 432 -6.28 -24.92 -28.99
CA ARG A 432 -6.23 -25.63 -27.72
C ARG A 432 -4.79 -25.60 -27.20
N GLY A 433 -4.61 -25.14 -25.98
CA GLY A 433 -3.28 -25.01 -25.42
C GLY A 433 -2.69 -23.60 -25.42
N SER A 434 -3.37 -22.59 -26.00
CA SER A 434 -3.03 -21.20 -25.75
C SER A 434 -3.14 -20.90 -24.26
N GLN A 435 -2.15 -20.20 -23.69
CA GLN A 435 -2.03 -20.00 -22.24
C GLN A 435 -2.86 -18.82 -21.74
N TYR A 436 -3.40 -17.97 -22.62
CA TYR A 436 -4.10 -16.75 -22.23
C TYR A 436 -5.38 -16.57 -23.03
N LYS A 437 -6.34 -15.86 -22.44
CA LYS A 437 -7.64 -15.61 -23.05
C LYS A 437 -8.23 -14.28 -22.59
N HIS A 438 -9.23 -13.78 -23.29
CA HIS A 438 -10.11 -12.74 -22.81
C HIS A 438 -11.05 -13.30 -21.74
N PHE A 439 -11.23 -12.52 -20.67
CA PHE A 439 -12.02 -12.90 -19.52
C PHE A 439 -12.83 -11.72 -19.00
N GLY A 440 -14.00 -11.97 -18.45
CA GLY A 440 -14.92 -10.92 -18.01
C GLY A 440 -15.90 -11.36 -16.94
N GLY A 441 -17.04 -10.68 -16.92
CA GLY A 441 -18.07 -10.88 -15.89
C GLY A 441 -17.67 -10.31 -14.54
N THR A 442 -18.57 -10.33 -13.57
CA THR A 442 -18.21 -10.09 -12.18
C THR A 442 -17.21 -11.13 -11.68
N SER A 443 -17.02 -12.20 -12.46
CA SER A 443 -16.00 -13.24 -12.26
C SER A 443 -14.56 -12.72 -12.38
N SER A 444 -14.28 -11.70 -13.20
CA SER A 444 -12.96 -11.08 -13.29
C SER A 444 -12.80 -9.89 -12.33
N ALA A 445 -13.88 -9.18 -12.03
CA ALA A 445 -13.91 -8.06 -11.06
C ALA A 445 -13.58 -8.54 -9.63
N THR A 446 -14.14 -9.69 -9.24
CA THR A 446 -13.98 -10.26 -7.89
C THR A 446 -12.53 -10.60 -7.55
N PRO A 447 -11.78 -11.37 -8.33
CA PRO A 447 -10.39 -11.67 -8.03
C PRO A 447 -9.49 -10.44 -8.11
N LEU A 448 -9.80 -9.43 -8.92
CA LEU A 448 -9.09 -8.17 -8.92
C LEU A 448 -9.20 -7.49 -7.54
N VAL A 449 -10.41 -7.46 -6.95
CA VAL A 449 -10.61 -6.95 -5.58
C VAL A 449 -9.89 -7.82 -4.56
N ALA A 450 -9.89 -9.14 -4.71
CA ALA A 450 -9.15 -10.04 -3.82
C ALA A 450 -7.63 -9.75 -3.84
N GLY A 451 -7.05 -9.55 -5.02
CA GLY A 451 -5.66 -9.12 -5.16
C GLY A 451 -5.39 -7.75 -4.53
N ILE A 452 -6.29 -6.79 -4.68
CA ILE A 452 -6.19 -5.48 -4.03
C ILE A 452 -6.24 -5.62 -2.50
N CYS A 453 -7.09 -6.50 -1.96
CA CYS A 453 -7.10 -6.82 -0.53
C CYS A 453 -5.75 -7.39 -0.05
N ALA A 454 -5.08 -8.18 -0.88
CA ALA A 454 -3.73 -8.67 -0.58
C ALA A 454 -2.69 -7.53 -0.54
N LEU A 455 -2.80 -6.52 -1.42
CA LEU A 455 -1.95 -5.32 -1.36
C LEU A 455 -2.23 -4.48 -0.10
N ILE A 456 -3.49 -4.33 0.30
CA ILE A 456 -3.89 -3.68 1.56
C ILE A 456 -3.25 -4.39 2.76
N LEU A 457 -3.35 -5.72 2.81
CA LEU A 457 -2.75 -6.53 3.89
C LEU A 457 -1.21 -6.57 3.82
N THR A 458 -0.62 -6.44 2.64
CA THR A 458 0.83 -6.22 2.50
C THR A 458 1.26 -4.93 3.18
N ALA A 459 0.53 -3.85 2.95
CA ALA A 459 0.79 -2.55 3.57
C ALA A 459 0.59 -2.59 5.10
N ASN A 460 -0.49 -3.23 5.55
CA ASN A 460 -0.82 -3.35 6.97
C ASN A 460 -1.43 -4.73 7.30
N PRO A 461 -0.60 -5.72 7.71
CA PRO A 461 -1.07 -7.07 8.02
C PRO A 461 -1.89 -7.16 9.32
N ASN A 462 -2.00 -6.07 10.07
CA ASN A 462 -2.75 -6.02 11.32
C ASN A 462 -4.23 -5.69 11.13
N LEU A 463 -4.64 -5.23 9.95
CA LEU A 463 -6.04 -4.95 9.68
C LEU A 463 -6.90 -6.21 9.78
N SER A 464 -8.03 -6.09 10.45
CA SER A 464 -9.11 -7.09 10.42
C SER A 464 -9.81 -7.12 9.05
N ALA A 465 -10.56 -8.18 8.76
CA ALA A 465 -11.36 -8.28 7.54
C ALA A 465 -12.36 -7.11 7.42
N ALA A 466 -12.99 -6.72 8.53
CA ALA A 466 -13.90 -5.58 8.57
C ALA A 466 -13.20 -4.25 8.27
N GLU A 467 -11.97 -4.06 8.76
CA GLU A 467 -11.17 -2.86 8.45
C GLU A 467 -10.71 -2.83 6.99
N VAL A 468 -10.34 -3.97 6.39
CA VAL A 468 -10.03 -4.05 4.96
C VAL A 468 -11.27 -3.68 4.13
N LYS A 469 -12.44 -4.20 4.50
CA LYS A 469 -13.72 -3.85 3.87
C LYS A 469 -14.03 -2.35 3.99
N ASP A 470 -13.74 -1.73 5.15
CA ASP A 470 -13.89 -0.29 5.35
C ASP A 470 -12.86 0.53 4.55
N VAL A 471 -11.60 0.08 4.44
CA VAL A 471 -10.58 0.70 3.57
C VAL A 471 -11.10 0.79 2.13
N LEU A 472 -11.61 -0.30 1.56
CA LEU A 472 -12.20 -0.28 0.21
C LEU A 472 -13.33 0.75 0.09
N LYS A 473 -14.20 0.83 1.10
CA LYS A 473 -15.31 1.80 1.15
C LYS A 473 -14.82 3.24 1.07
N VAL A 474 -13.88 3.60 1.94
CA VAL A 474 -13.47 5.02 2.09
C VAL A 474 -12.54 5.50 0.98
N THR A 475 -11.99 4.58 0.19
CA THR A 475 -11.00 4.87 -0.85
C THR A 475 -11.51 4.67 -2.28
N ALA A 476 -12.71 4.13 -2.45
CA ALA A 476 -13.31 3.91 -3.76
C ALA A 476 -13.55 5.22 -4.51
N ASP A 477 -13.27 5.21 -5.81
CA ASP A 477 -13.52 6.33 -6.71
C ASP A 477 -15.02 6.38 -7.10
N LYS A 478 -15.63 7.55 -6.99
CA LYS A 478 -16.99 7.77 -7.50
C LYS A 478 -16.93 7.92 -9.01
N VAL A 479 -17.37 6.88 -9.71
CA VAL A 479 -17.38 6.80 -11.18
C VAL A 479 -18.79 6.62 -11.71
N GLY A 480 -18.99 6.74 -13.02
CA GLY A 480 -20.32 6.70 -13.63
C GLY A 480 -21.12 7.98 -13.36
N ASP A 481 -22.44 7.84 -13.24
CA ASP A 481 -23.34 8.96 -12.97
C ASP A 481 -23.27 9.40 -11.49
N PRO A 482 -22.88 10.66 -11.19
CA PRO A 482 -22.85 11.15 -9.82
C PRO A 482 -24.21 11.12 -9.12
N SER A 483 -25.32 11.25 -9.85
CA SER A 483 -26.68 11.22 -9.29
C SER A 483 -27.09 9.84 -8.78
N ALA A 484 -26.42 8.78 -9.23
CA ALA A 484 -26.64 7.42 -8.75
C ALA A 484 -26.14 7.17 -7.31
N TYR A 485 -25.41 8.15 -6.71
CA TYR A 485 -24.87 8.01 -5.36
C TYR A 485 -25.74 8.72 -4.32
N VAL A 486 -26.57 7.96 -3.62
CA VAL A 486 -27.37 8.45 -2.50
C VAL A 486 -26.61 8.16 -1.19
N ASN A 487 -26.39 9.17 -0.37
CA ASN A 487 -25.57 9.07 0.84
C ASN A 487 -24.16 8.45 0.57
N GLY A 488 -23.59 8.77 -0.59
CA GLY A 488 -22.26 8.31 -1.02
C GLY A 488 -22.22 6.86 -1.54
N ARG A 489 -23.37 6.21 -1.76
CA ARG A 489 -23.46 4.82 -2.23
C ARG A 489 -24.42 4.68 -3.42
N SER A 490 -24.02 3.90 -4.40
CA SER A 490 -24.83 3.52 -5.56
C SER A 490 -25.32 2.08 -5.42
N LEU A 491 -26.51 1.76 -5.96
CA LEU A 491 -26.99 0.38 -6.05
C LEU A 491 -26.21 -0.44 -7.09
N THR A 492 -25.66 0.22 -8.12
CA THR A 492 -24.91 -0.43 -9.20
C THR A 492 -23.42 -0.56 -8.91
N LEU A 493 -22.81 0.42 -8.25
CA LEU A 493 -21.35 0.52 -8.05
C LEU A 493 -20.93 0.47 -6.56
N GLY A 494 -21.89 0.30 -5.66
CA GLY A 494 -21.63 0.32 -4.22
C GLY A 494 -21.00 1.65 -3.77
N TRP A 495 -19.88 1.59 -3.08
CA TRP A 495 -19.13 2.78 -2.68
C TRP A 495 -18.30 3.37 -3.81
N GLY A 496 -18.29 2.76 -5.00
CA GLY A 496 -17.57 3.20 -6.20
C GLY A 496 -16.61 2.12 -6.72
N ARG A 497 -15.83 2.49 -7.74
CA ARG A 497 -14.79 1.64 -8.29
C ARG A 497 -13.60 1.59 -7.35
N VAL A 498 -13.06 0.40 -7.11
CA VAL A 498 -11.87 0.21 -6.29
C VAL A 498 -10.68 1.04 -6.79
N ASN A 499 -9.90 1.58 -5.85
CA ASN A 499 -8.66 2.30 -6.11
C ASN A 499 -7.56 1.74 -5.20
N ALA A 500 -6.72 0.90 -5.77
CA ALA A 500 -5.67 0.20 -5.03
C ALA A 500 -4.63 1.15 -4.42
N ASP A 501 -4.28 2.23 -5.12
CA ASP A 501 -3.32 3.21 -4.61
C ASP A 501 -3.83 3.93 -3.36
N LYS A 502 -5.06 4.44 -3.41
CA LYS A 502 -5.69 5.06 -2.23
C LYS A 502 -5.87 4.06 -1.10
N ALA A 503 -6.23 2.81 -1.42
CA ALA A 503 -6.43 1.76 -0.42
C ALA A 503 -5.13 1.38 0.29
N VAL A 504 -4.03 1.24 -0.44
CA VAL A 504 -2.70 1.02 0.13
C VAL A 504 -2.24 2.23 0.95
N ALA A 505 -2.44 3.46 0.45
CA ALA A 505 -2.12 4.66 1.20
C ALA A 505 -2.86 4.73 2.55
N GLU A 506 -4.16 4.41 2.54
CA GLU A 506 -4.98 4.36 3.76
C GLU A 506 -4.53 3.25 4.72
N ALA A 507 -4.17 2.07 4.21
CA ALA A 507 -3.64 0.98 5.01
C ALA A 507 -2.30 1.36 5.69
N ILE A 508 -1.40 2.04 4.97
CA ILE A 508 -0.14 2.59 5.52
C ILE A 508 -0.46 3.64 6.59
N ARG A 509 -1.40 4.55 6.31
CA ARG A 509 -1.83 5.58 7.26
C ARG A 509 -2.35 4.95 8.57
N ARG A 510 -3.16 3.90 8.47
CA ARG A 510 -3.67 3.15 9.63
C ARG A 510 -2.56 2.40 10.38
N LYS A 511 -1.50 1.95 9.70
CA LYS A 511 -0.36 1.27 10.31
C LYS A 511 0.56 2.24 11.08
N SER A 512 0.82 3.42 10.51
CA SER A 512 1.76 4.40 11.08
C SER A 512 1.22 5.16 12.30
N GLY A 513 0.05 4.83 12.79
CA GLY A 513 -0.55 5.51 13.92
C GLY A 513 -1.00 6.95 13.64
N SER A 514 -0.69 7.52 12.45
CA SER A 514 -1.24 8.81 11.99
C SER A 514 -2.72 8.71 11.56
N GLY A 515 -3.32 7.58 11.81
CA GLY A 515 -4.72 7.23 11.65
C GLY A 515 -5.10 6.09 12.58
N ALA A 516 -4.29 5.82 13.60
CA ALA A 516 -4.83 5.17 14.77
C ALA A 516 -6.09 5.93 15.17
N ALA A 517 -7.15 5.22 15.47
CA ALA A 517 -8.05 5.70 16.48
C ALA A 517 -7.16 6.43 17.51
N PRO A 518 -7.39 7.71 17.77
CA PRO A 518 -6.45 8.50 18.56
C PRO A 518 -6.07 7.66 19.77
N THR A 519 -4.75 7.46 19.95
CA THR A 519 -4.25 6.84 21.18
C THR A 519 -4.89 7.67 22.28
N PRO A 520 -5.71 7.10 23.16
CA PRO A 520 -6.40 7.91 24.14
C PRO A 520 -5.33 8.66 24.92
N ALA A 521 -5.28 9.97 24.75
CA ALA A 521 -4.78 10.78 25.85
C ALA A 521 -5.60 10.35 27.07
N THR A 522 -4.96 10.15 28.19
CA THR A 522 -5.53 9.61 29.44
C THR A 522 -6.83 10.30 29.90
N ASN A 523 -7.29 11.33 29.21
CA ASN A 523 -8.60 11.99 29.31
C ASN A 523 -8.94 12.60 27.95
N GLY A 524 -9.74 11.94 27.14
CA GLY A 524 -10.06 12.47 25.82
C GLY A 524 -11.33 11.93 25.17
N VAL A 525 -11.91 12.69 24.26
CA VAL A 525 -13.11 12.33 23.49
C VAL A 525 -12.74 11.57 22.23
N PHE A 526 -13.35 10.43 22.02
CA PHE A 526 -13.16 9.61 20.81
C PHE A 526 -14.40 9.65 19.92
N LYS A 527 -14.25 10.24 18.72
CA LYS A 527 -15.20 10.13 17.61
C LYS A 527 -14.42 10.23 16.31
N ALA A 528 -14.65 9.30 15.38
CA ALA A 528 -13.94 9.24 14.09
C ALA A 528 -14.07 10.53 13.23
N SER A 529 -15.08 11.35 13.49
CA SER A 529 -15.32 12.63 12.82
C SER A 529 -15.02 13.88 13.68
N GLN A 530 -14.48 13.71 14.90
CA GLN A 530 -14.29 14.80 15.83
C GLN A 530 -12.81 15.13 16.05
N THR A 531 -12.44 16.37 15.75
CA THR A 531 -11.06 16.86 15.85
C THR A 531 -10.82 17.74 17.09
N THR A 532 -11.87 18.12 17.84
CA THR A 532 -11.77 19.00 19.00
C THR A 532 -12.72 18.56 20.12
N TYR A 533 -12.27 18.75 21.37
CA TYR A 533 -13.04 18.51 22.58
C TYR A 533 -13.76 19.77 23.03
N PRO A 534 -15.03 19.70 23.50
CA PRO A 534 -15.59 20.78 24.27
C PRO A 534 -14.80 20.94 25.57
N SER A 535 -14.20 22.08 25.79
CA SER A 535 -13.46 22.41 27.02
C SER A 535 -14.36 22.86 28.18
N SER A 536 -15.67 22.97 27.93
CA SER A 536 -16.66 23.38 28.91
C SER A 536 -18.08 23.02 28.47
N GLY A 537 -19.03 23.03 29.39
CA GLY A 537 -20.43 22.71 29.12
C GLY A 537 -20.87 21.39 29.74
N PHE A 538 -22.08 20.98 29.40
CA PHE A 538 -22.71 19.76 29.94
C PHE A 538 -23.14 18.83 28.82
N GLY A 539 -23.16 17.53 29.12
CA GLY A 539 -23.65 16.50 28.18
C GLY A 539 -24.42 15.42 28.95
N VAL A 540 -25.16 14.57 28.23
CA VAL A 540 -25.87 13.44 28.86
C VAL A 540 -25.14 12.15 28.54
N GLN A 541 -24.47 11.57 29.52
CA GLN A 541 -23.88 10.25 29.39
C GLN A 541 -24.98 9.19 29.36
N VAL A 542 -25.09 8.43 28.28
CA VAL A 542 -26.17 7.46 28.02
C VAL A 542 -25.70 6.01 28.02
N ALA A 543 -24.39 5.77 27.91
CA ALA A 543 -23.82 4.42 27.97
C ALA A 543 -22.36 4.44 28.38
N SER A 544 -21.86 3.28 28.81
CA SER A 544 -20.43 3.00 29.01
C SER A 544 -20.10 1.61 28.49
N PHE A 545 -18.96 1.48 27.83
CA PHE A 545 -18.49 0.24 27.21
C PHE A 545 -17.02 -0.02 27.57
N SER A 546 -16.63 -1.27 27.62
CA SER A 546 -15.22 -1.69 27.68
C SER A 546 -14.59 -1.84 26.29
N ASP A 547 -15.38 -1.73 25.22
CA ASP A 547 -14.99 -1.87 23.82
C ASP A 547 -15.30 -0.58 23.04
N ALA A 548 -14.29 -0.09 22.31
CA ALA A 548 -14.38 1.15 21.54
C ALA A 548 -15.38 1.08 20.37
N ASN A 549 -15.49 -0.08 19.70
CA ASN A 549 -16.35 -0.25 18.55
C ASN A 549 -17.83 -0.26 18.96
N ASN A 550 -18.14 -0.88 20.11
CA ASN A 550 -19.49 -0.86 20.67
C ASN A 550 -19.89 0.55 21.11
N ALA A 551 -18.98 1.31 21.69
CA ALA A 551 -19.20 2.71 22.02
C ALA A 551 -19.44 3.56 20.76
N ALA A 552 -18.62 3.39 19.72
CA ALA A 552 -18.76 4.10 18.45
C ALA A 552 -20.07 3.77 17.74
N LYS A 553 -20.46 2.49 17.71
CA LYS A 553 -21.73 2.03 17.13
C LYS A 553 -22.93 2.68 17.85
N GLN A 554 -22.92 2.67 19.19
CA GLN A 554 -23.98 3.29 19.98
C GLN A 554 -24.04 4.81 19.79
N ALA A 555 -22.87 5.47 19.78
CA ALA A 555 -22.77 6.90 19.54
C ALA A 555 -23.37 7.30 18.18
N ASN A 556 -23.01 6.60 17.11
CA ASN A 556 -23.53 6.84 15.76
C ASN A 556 -25.05 6.60 15.68
N THR A 557 -25.55 5.53 16.30
CA THR A 557 -26.98 5.23 16.35
C THR A 557 -27.77 6.35 17.02
N LEU A 558 -27.31 6.81 18.19
CA LEU A 558 -27.96 7.87 18.94
C LEU A 558 -27.88 9.22 18.24
N GLU A 559 -26.78 9.53 17.58
CA GLU A 559 -26.60 10.75 16.79
C GLU A 559 -27.61 10.85 15.65
N LEU A 560 -27.80 9.75 14.91
CA LEU A 560 -28.79 9.65 13.83
C LEU A 560 -30.21 9.77 14.36
N GLN A 561 -30.50 9.09 15.47
CA GLN A 561 -31.84 9.05 16.08
C GLN A 561 -32.27 10.41 16.66
N TRP A 562 -31.34 11.10 17.33
CA TRP A 562 -31.64 12.33 18.06
C TRP A 562 -31.19 13.60 17.35
N LYS A 563 -30.52 13.49 16.20
CA LYS A 563 -29.95 14.60 15.41
C LYS A 563 -29.11 15.55 16.28
N ARG A 564 -28.37 14.98 17.22
CA ARG A 564 -27.46 15.68 18.14
C ARG A 564 -26.11 15.01 18.15
N THR A 565 -25.06 15.80 18.23
CA THR A 565 -23.69 15.31 18.29
C THR A 565 -23.52 14.36 19.50
N SER A 566 -22.94 13.20 19.27
CA SER A 566 -22.52 12.29 20.31
C SER A 566 -21.00 12.35 20.48
N LEU A 567 -20.52 12.24 21.71
CA LEU A 567 -19.12 12.27 22.10
C LEU A 567 -18.78 10.97 22.83
N ILE A 568 -17.55 10.49 22.68
CA ILE A 568 -17.07 9.32 23.44
C ILE A 568 -15.93 9.78 24.32
N TYR A 569 -16.17 9.80 25.64
CA TYR A 569 -15.15 10.08 26.65
C TYR A 569 -14.44 8.80 27.04
N ILE A 570 -13.11 8.82 27.05
CA ILE A 570 -12.29 7.67 27.39
C ILE A 570 -11.62 7.93 28.73
N SER A 571 -11.74 6.99 29.65
CA SER A 571 -11.02 7.00 30.91
C SER A 571 -10.45 5.62 31.20
N VAL A 572 -9.43 5.55 32.05
CA VAL A 572 -8.92 4.30 32.58
C VAL A 572 -9.57 4.05 33.93
N ASP A 573 -10.14 2.88 34.14
CA ASP A 573 -10.61 2.44 35.44
C ASP A 573 -9.43 2.26 36.39
N ALA A 574 -9.42 2.97 37.50
CA ALA A 574 -8.29 3.01 38.42
C ALA A 574 -8.00 1.64 39.08
N ALA A 575 -9.03 0.81 39.28
CA ALA A 575 -8.90 -0.49 39.94
C ALA A 575 -8.49 -1.60 38.98
N THR A 576 -9.02 -1.58 37.77
CA THR A 576 -8.81 -2.68 36.79
C THR A 576 -7.80 -2.33 35.69
N GLN A 577 -7.36 -1.07 35.60
CA GLN A 577 -6.51 -0.52 34.52
C GLN A 577 -7.10 -0.73 33.12
N LYS A 578 -8.40 -0.96 33.02
CA LYS A 578 -9.11 -1.15 31.75
C LYS A 578 -9.70 0.17 31.24
N MET A 579 -9.72 0.30 29.93
CA MET A 579 -10.34 1.44 29.27
C MET A 579 -11.86 1.40 29.38
N ILE A 580 -12.46 2.54 29.68
CA ILE A 580 -13.90 2.74 29.72
C ILE A 580 -14.25 3.83 28.69
N TYR A 581 -15.16 3.51 27.79
CA TYR A 581 -15.67 4.38 26.75
C TYR A 581 -17.08 4.84 27.12
N ARG A 582 -17.24 6.12 27.48
CA ARG A 582 -18.52 6.71 27.88
C ARG A 582 -19.14 7.48 26.71
N VAL A 583 -20.32 7.08 26.29
CA VAL A 583 -21.08 7.76 25.23
C VAL A 583 -21.89 8.89 25.84
N VAL A 584 -21.62 10.10 25.40
CA VAL A 584 -22.27 11.35 25.82
C VAL A 584 -23.01 11.95 24.65
N LEU A 585 -24.30 12.21 24.79
CA LEU A 585 -25.17 12.76 23.76
C LEU A 585 -25.50 14.23 24.03
N GLY A 586 -25.24 15.06 23.02
CA GLY A 586 -25.46 16.50 23.08
C GLY A 586 -24.41 17.26 23.91
N THR A 587 -24.27 18.54 23.57
CA THR A 587 -23.50 19.52 24.34
C THR A 587 -24.41 20.68 24.67
N PHE A 588 -24.43 21.11 25.94
CA PHE A 588 -25.35 22.13 26.48
C PHE A 588 -24.56 23.18 27.25
N GLY A 589 -25.04 24.42 27.19
CA GLY A 589 -24.39 25.53 27.90
C GLY A 589 -24.49 25.47 29.42
N ASN A 590 -25.54 24.82 29.95
CA ASN A 590 -25.76 24.66 31.39
C ASN A 590 -26.43 23.32 31.72
N ALA A 591 -26.41 22.97 33.01
CA ALA A 591 -26.98 21.73 33.53
C ALA A 591 -28.51 21.63 33.35
N ALA A 592 -29.22 22.74 33.37
CA ALA A 592 -30.70 22.76 33.27
C ALA A 592 -31.14 22.31 31.87
N GLU A 593 -30.47 22.78 30.80
CA GLU A 593 -30.70 22.32 29.43
C GLU A 593 -30.40 20.83 29.25
N ALA A 594 -29.27 20.36 29.80
CA ALA A 594 -28.89 18.94 29.77
C ALA A 594 -29.93 18.06 30.50
N ASN A 595 -30.47 18.52 31.65
CA ASN A 595 -31.52 17.83 32.41
C ASN A 595 -32.85 17.79 31.63
N THR A 596 -33.21 18.87 30.94
CA THR A 596 -34.39 18.90 30.06
C THR A 596 -34.27 17.88 28.96
N PHE A 597 -33.09 17.78 28.36
CA PHE A 597 -32.83 16.77 27.32
C PHE A 597 -32.80 15.34 27.90
N LEU A 598 -32.24 15.12 29.08
CA LEU A 598 -32.31 13.84 29.78
C LEU A 598 -33.75 13.40 30.05
N ALA A 599 -34.68 14.31 30.38
CA ALA A 599 -36.09 14.00 30.53
C ALA A 599 -36.70 13.50 29.19
N GLN A 600 -36.33 14.09 28.04
CA GLN A 600 -36.78 13.61 26.72
C GLN A 600 -36.24 12.22 26.41
N LEU A 601 -34.97 11.92 26.77
CA LEU A 601 -34.38 10.60 26.61
C LEU A 601 -35.10 9.55 27.46
N LYS A 602 -35.38 9.88 28.72
CA LYS A 602 -36.12 9.00 29.63
C LYS A 602 -37.54 8.69 29.13
N ALA A 603 -38.22 9.65 28.54
CA ALA A 603 -39.53 9.42 27.91
C ALA A 603 -39.49 8.43 26.71
N LYS A 604 -38.30 8.14 26.19
CA LYS A 604 -38.05 7.12 25.14
C LYS A 604 -37.26 5.90 25.68
N ASN A 605 -37.32 5.65 26.97
CA ASN A 605 -36.65 4.57 27.69
C ASN A 605 -35.12 4.54 27.55
N ILE A 606 -34.50 5.70 27.34
CA ILE A 606 -33.03 5.83 27.36
C ILE A 606 -32.64 6.45 28.70
N SER A 607 -31.94 5.68 29.52
CA SER A 607 -31.37 6.14 30.78
C SER A 607 -30.09 6.94 30.53
N GLY A 608 -29.76 7.86 31.45
CA GLY A 608 -28.53 8.66 31.34
C GLY A 608 -28.26 9.48 32.60
N LEU A 609 -27.10 10.14 32.60
CA LEU A 609 -26.64 11.02 33.65
C LEU A 609 -26.09 12.31 33.04
N VAL A 610 -26.49 13.47 33.58
CA VAL A 610 -25.88 14.74 33.19
C VAL A 610 -24.45 14.81 33.73
N LYS A 611 -23.51 15.16 32.86
CA LYS A 611 -22.08 15.28 33.18
C LYS A 611 -21.55 16.66 32.80
N ASP A 612 -20.71 17.21 33.65
CA ASP A 612 -19.90 18.38 33.31
C ASP A 612 -18.72 17.89 32.42
N LEU A 613 -18.65 18.39 31.20
CA LEU A 613 -17.66 17.99 30.20
C LEU A 613 -16.24 18.42 30.56
N LYS A 614 -16.10 19.42 31.47
CA LYS A 614 -14.80 19.85 31.97
C LYS A 614 -14.17 18.83 32.93
N THR A 615 -14.99 17.98 33.55
CA THR A 615 -14.54 17.00 34.56
C THR A 615 -14.53 15.55 34.04
N MET A 616 -14.89 15.33 32.78
CA MET A 616 -14.88 14.02 32.14
C MET A 616 -13.55 13.76 31.46
#